data_81dde7a9a0d96e1129d26610c41ea756
#
_entry.id   81dde7a9a0d96e1129d26610c41ea756
#
_cell.length_a   1.000
_cell.length_b   1.000
_cell.length_c   1.000
_cell.angle_alpha   90.00
_cell.angle_beta   90.00
_cell.angle_gamma   90.00
#
_symmetry.space_group_name_H-M   'P 1'
#
loop_
_entity.id
_entity.type
_entity.pdbx_description
1 polymer ?
#
loop_
_entity_poly.entity_id
_entity_poly.type
_entity_poly.pdbx_seq_one_letter_code
_entity_poly.pdbx_strand_id
1 'polypeptide(L)'
;QSAKGADAYNSVESLEKTMRRVLALHNGYPANQATLAGKLGKPKPYKTALQMPGMKHRSKLAGSTARNNCVHCHNIHDAEHEHQQDAGRLSHDALWRYPLPDNLGLQLDPSDGLVVTAVQADSPADKAGLHPGDVLTRADGQALTSIADLQWVLHNLPNTRASVTLKATHGDSAIEKKLAMNDDWKKTDISWRGSIWSIKPVLAT
;
A
#
# COMPACT_ATOMS: atom_id res chain seq x y z
N GLN A 1 -16.61 7.71 10.63
CA GLN A 1 -15.21 7.32 10.84
C GLN A 1 -14.36 8.57 10.71
N SER A 2 -13.67 8.97 11.79
CA SER A 2 -12.70 10.06 11.72
C SER A 2 -11.63 9.70 10.69
N ALA A 3 -11.32 10.63 9.78
CA ALA A 3 -10.20 10.50 8.88
C ALA A 3 -8.93 10.21 9.71
N LYS A 4 -8.45 8.99 9.66
CA LYS A 4 -7.17 8.65 10.27
C LYS A 4 -6.09 9.24 9.37
N GLY A 5 -5.27 10.13 9.91
CA GLY A 5 -4.12 10.66 9.19
C GLY A 5 -3.17 9.54 8.76
N ALA A 6 -2.27 9.84 7.84
CA ALA A 6 -1.24 8.91 7.39
C ALA A 6 -0.38 8.35 8.56
N ASP A 7 -0.33 9.09 9.66
CA ASP A 7 0.44 8.73 10.86
C ASP A 7 -0.21 7.64 11.72
N ALA A 8 -1.47 7.27 11.44
CA ALA A 8 -2.20 6.27 12.24
C ALA A 8 -1.54 4.88 12.26
N TYR A 9 -0.66 4.61 11.31
CA TYR A 9 0.07 3.34 11.17
C TYR A 9 1.60 3.49 11.21
N ASN A 10 2.09 4.65 11.62
CA ASN A 10 3.52 4.94 11.70
C ASN A 10 3.96 5.05 13.16
N SER A 11 4.97 4.29 13.53
CA SER A 11 5.68 4.43 14.81
C SER A 11 7.14 4.05 14.64
N VAL A 12 8.00 4.49 15.56
CA VAL A 12 9.40 4.11 15.58
C VAL A 12 9.54 2.61 15.85
N GLU A 13 8.71 2.08 16.74
CA GLU A 13 8.69 0.66 17.11
C GLU A 13 8.31 -0.22 15.89
N SER A 14 7.31 0.18 15.12
CA SER A 14 6.92 -0.53 13.88
C SER A 14 8.04 -0.50 12.85
N LEU A 15 8.73 0.64 12.71
CA LEU A 15 9.87 0.77 11.81
C LEU A 15 11.01 -0.17 12.24
N GLU A 16 11.36 -0.21 13.52
CA GLU A 16 12.38 -1.11 14.05
C GLU A 16 12.04 -2.58 13.78
N LYS A 17 10.84 -3.01 14.09
CA LYS A 17 10.36 -4.38 13.82
C LYS A 17 10.40 -4.70 12.33
N THR A 18 9.99 -3.77 11.47
CA THR A 18 10.06 -3.91 10.02
C THR A 18 11.51 -4.12 9.57
N MET A 19 12.45 -3.31 10.05
CA MET A 19 13.86 -3.43 9.72
C MET A 19 14.44 -4.78 10.16
N ARG A 20 14.08 -5.28 11.34
CA ARG A 20 14.49 -6.61 11.82
C ARG A 20 13.96 -7.72 10.92
N ARG A 21 12.69 -7.65 10.49
CA ARG A 21 12.07 -8.60 9.55
C ARG A 21 12.76 -8.56 8.19
N VAL A 22 13.06 -7.37 7.67
CA VAL A 22 13.79 -7.20 6.40
C VAL A 22 15.20 -7.77 6.50
N LEU A 23 15.90 -7.54 7.61
CA LEU A 23 17.22 -8.09 7.84
C LEU A 23 17.20 -9.63 7.87
N ALA A 24 16.19 -10.22 8.52
CA ALA A 24 16.02 -11.68 8.53
C ALA A 24 15.80 -12.24 7.10
N LEU A 25 15.00 -11.55 6.27
CA LEU A 25 14.82 -11.92 4.86
C LEU A 25 16.13 -11.78 4.09
N HIS A 26 16.88 -10.71 4.32
CA HIS A 26 18.18 -10.47 3.66
C HIS A 26 19.21 -11.57 4.03
N ASN A 27 19.28 -11.94 5.28
CA ASN A 27 20.17 -13.01 5.75
C ASN A 27 19.83 -14.38 5.14
N GLY A 28 18.57 -14.59 4.77
CA GLY A 28 18.10 -15.81 4.09
C GLY A 28 18.34 -15.82 2.59
N TYR A 29 18.80 -14.70 2.00
CA TYR A 29 19.04 -14.62 0.55
C TYR A 29 20.39 -15.28 0.19
N PRO A 30 20.49 -16.02 -0.95
CA PRO A 30 19.49 -16.20 -2.01
C PRO A 30 18.51 -17.38 -1.80
N ALA A 31 18.64 -18.16 -0.74
CA ALA A 31 17.83 -19.38 -0.54
C ALA A 31 16.31 -19.08 -0.51
N ASN A 32 15.92 -17.91 -0.03
CA ASN A 32 14.53 -17.47 0.05
C ASN A 32 14.06 -16.64 -1.17
N GLN A 33 14.85 -16.53 -2.24
CA GLN A 33 14.57 -15.66 -3.39
C GLN A 33 13.17 -15.89 -3.98
N ALA A 34 12.74 -17.14 -4.10
CA ALA A 34 11.42 -17.47 -4.63
C ALA A 34 10.27 -16.86 -3.79
N THR A 35 10.45 -16.74 -2.48
CA THR A 35 9.43 -16.14 -1.58
C THR A 35 9.35 -14.62 -1.68
N LEU A 36 10.33 -13.99 -2.32
CA LEU A 36 10.40 -12.54 -2.50
C LEU A 36 9.85 -12.07 -3.85
N ALA A 37 9.51 -12.99 -4.75
CA ALA A 37 9.06 -12.66 -6.12
C ALA A 37 7.86 -11.68 -6.12
N GLY A 38 6.91 -11.84 -5.19
CA GLY A 38 5.74 -10.96 -5.07
C GLY A 38 6.08 -9.52 -4.64
N LYS A 39 7.28 -9.28 -4.11
CA LYS A 39 7.76 -7.93 -3.73
C LYS A 39 8.38 -7.16 -4.89
N LEU A 40 8.61 -7.83 -6.02
CA LEU A 40 9.20 -7.22 -7.19
C LEU A 40 8.10 -6.62 -8.08
N GLY A 41 8.10 -5.30 -8.19
CA GLY A 41 7.29 -4.60 -9.19
C GLY A 41 7.91 -4.75 -10.60
N LYS A 42 7.09 -4.50 -11.63
CA LYS A 42 7.62 -4.39 -13.00
C LYS A 42 8.66 -3.28 -13.05
N PRO A 43 9.85 -3.52 -13.65
CA PRO A 43 10.84 -2.48 -13.84
C PRO A 43 10.22 -1.27 -14.56
N LYS A 44 10.50 -0.08 -14.05
CA LYS A 44 10.11 1.14 -14.77
C LYS A 44 10.99 1.32 -16.01
N PRO A 45 10.46 1.85 -17.12
CA PRO A 45 11.24 2.06 -18.35
C PRO A 45 12.23 3.24 -18.24
N TYR A 46 12.37 3.83 -17.07
CA TYR A 46 13.23 4.98 -16.81
C TYR A 46 14.32 4.62 -15.80
N LYS A 47 15.53 5.06 -16.04
CA LYS A 47 16.65 4.87 -15.09
C LYS A 47 16.57 5.85 -13.91
N THR A 48 15.99 7.04 -14.12
CA THR A 48 15.84 8.07 -13.10
C THR A 48 14.46 8.70 -13.18
N ALA A 49 13.97 9.28 -12.08
CA ALA A 49 12.70 10.01 -12.07
C ALA A 49 12.64 11.16 -13.08
N LEU A 50 13.77 11.84 -13.33
CA LEU A 50 13.86 12.94 -14.29
C LEU A 50 13.61 12.50 -15.75
N GLN A 51 13.72 11.21 -16.05
CA GLN A 51 13.42 10.66 -17.38
C GLN A 51 11.93 10.36 -17.59
N MET A 52 11.12 10.44 -16.54
CA MET A 52 9.68 10.20 -16.63
C MET A 52 9.02 11.27 -17.51
N PRO A 53 8.04 10.88 -18.37
CA PRO A 53 7.38 11.85 -19.27
C PRO A 53 6.81 13.08 -18.54
N GLY A 54 6.11 12.90 -17.43
CA GLY A 54 5.55 13.99 -16.64
C GLY A 54 6.60 14.90 -15.97
N MET A 55 7.81 14.38 -15.71
CA MET A 55 8.89 15.17 -15.12
C MET A 55 9.58 16.08 -16.14
N LYS A 56 9.47 15.80 -17.44
CA LYS A 56 10.05 16.67 -18.50
C LYS A 56 9.42 18.07 -18.49
N HIS A 57 8.15 18.18 -18.13
CA HIS A 57 7.44 19.46 -18.02
C HIS A 57 7.74 20.20 -16.72
N ARG A 58 8.30 19.52 -15.73
CA ARG A 58 8.70 20.04 -14.43
C ARG A 58 10.18 20.41 -14.33
N SER A 59 10.83 20.69 -15.46
CA SER A 59 12.24 21.10 -15.50
C SER A 59 12.55 22.30 -14.58
N LYS A 60 11.56 23.20 -14.35
CA LYS A 60 11.67 24.29 -13.37
C LYS A 60 11.77 23.79 -11.93
N LEU A 61 11.14 22.65 -11.60
CA LEU A 61 11.28 22.00 -10.29
C LEU A 61 12.67 21.39 -10.11
N ALA A 62 13.20 20.73 -11.14
CA ALA A 62 14.58 20.26 -11.15
C ALA A 62 15.58 21.42 -11.01
N GLY A 63 15.29 22.59 -11.61
CA GLY A 63 16.10 23.81 -11.46
C GLY A 63 15.98 24.47 -10.08
N SER A 64 14.80 24.44 -9.45
CA SER A 64 14.58 25.04 -8.11
C SER A 64 15.14 24.16 -6.98
N THR A 65 15.30 22.85 -7.21
CA THR A 65 15.97 21.93 -6.31
C THR A 65 17.48 21.86 -6.50
N ALA A 66 18.04 22.73 -7.36
CA ALA A 66 19.47 22.76 -7.69
C ALA A 66 20.40 22.84 -6.48
N ARG A 67 19.92 23.35 -5.35
CA ARG A 67 20.68 23.42 -4.10
C ARG A 67 20.79 22.06 -3.42
N ASN A 68 19.86 21.12 -3.64
CA ASN A 68 19.80 19.80 -2.96
C ASN A 68 19.58 18.63 -3.90
N ASN A 69 19.34 18.83 -5.19
CA ASN A 69 19.10 17.79 -6.22
C ASN A 69 18.12 16.67 -5.81
N CYS A 70 17.17 16.97 -4.92
CA CYS A 70 16.24 15.99 -4.39
C CYS A 70 14.92 16.06 -5.15
N VAL A 71 14.54 14.95 -5.78
CA VAL A 71 13.19 14.73 -6.27
C VAL A 71 12.40 14.06 -5.14
N HIS A 72 11.37 14.74 -4.68
CA HIS A 72 10.50 14.20 -3.63
C HIS A 72 9.49 13.19 -4.20
N CYS A 73 9.07 12.22 -3.40
CA CYS A 73 8.12 11.17 -3.83
C CYS A 73 6.81 11.76 -4.36
N HIS A 74 6.30 12.84 -3.75
CA HIS A 74 5.10 13.51 -4.23
C HIS A 74 5.28 14.14 -5.61
N ASN A 75 6.48 14.62 -5.97
CA ASN A 75 6.74 15.16 -7.31
C ASN A 75 6.63 14.07 -8.37
N ILE A 76 7.12 12.86 -8.08
CA ILE A 76 7.00 11.70 -8.96
C ILE A 76 5.53 11.32 -9.14
N HIS A 77 4.79 11.24 -8.03
CA HIS A 77 3.38 10.92 -8.02
C HIS A 77 2.55 11.93 -8.84
N ASP A 78 2.77 13.22 -8.61
CA ASP A 78 2.08 14.28 -9.34
C ASP A 78 2.42 14.27 -10.84
N ALA A 79 3.70 14.02 -11.18
CA ALA A 79 4.14 13.91 -12.57
C ALA A 79 3.52 12.70 -13.28
N GLU A 80 3.35 11.57 -12.60
CA GLU A 80 2.63 10.41 -13.15
C GLU A 80 1.15 10.74 -13.41
N HIS A 81 0.50 11.44 -12.48
CA HIS A 81 -0.91 11.82 -12.62
C HIS A 81 -1.12 12.82 -13.76
N GLU A 82 -0.32 13.88 -13.81
CA GLU A 82 -0.38 14.86 -14.91
C GLU A 82 -0.18 14.20 -16.26
N HIS A 83 0.83 13.33 -16.38
CA HIS A 83 1.06 12.60 -17.62
C HIS A 83 -0.11 11.69 -18.02
N GLN A 84 -0.73 11.03 -17.06
CA GLN A 84 -1.90 10.17 -17.31
C GLN A 84 -3.11 11.01 -17.71
N GLN A 85 -3.29 12.19 -17.09
CA GLN A 85 -4.35 13.13 -17.40
C GLN A 85 -4.18 13.70 -18.81
N ASP A 86 -2.99 14.21 -19.16
CA ASP A 86 -2.69 14.75 -20.49
C ASP A 86 -2.89 13.69 -21.60
N ALA A 87 -2.66 12.44 -21.27
CA ALA A 87 -2.88 11.31 -22.17
C ALA A 87 -4.33 10.78 -22.16
N GLY A 88 -5.26 11.39 -21.40
CA GLY A 88 -6.64 10.91 -21.25
C GLY A 88 -6.76 9.51 -20.61
N ARG A 89 -5.79 9.10 -19.83
CA ARG A 89 -5.71 7.75 -19.21
C ARG A 89 -5.83 7.76 -17.70
N LEU A 90 -6.02 8.92 -17.08
CA LEU A 90 -6.22 8.98 -15.64
C LEU A 90 -7.56 8.36 -15.27
N SER A 91 -7.50 7.23 -14.57
CA SER A 91 -8.69 6.54 -14.08
C SER A 91 -9.07 7.07 -12.69
N HIS A 92 -10.37 7.12 -12.39
CA HIS A 92 -10.88 7.39 -11.04
C HIS A 92 -10.31 6.40 -10.01
N ASP A 93 -10.04 5.15 -10.40
CA ASP A 93 -9.42 4.15 -9.51
C ASP A 93 -8.01 4.54 -9.04
N ALA A 94 -7.34 5.46 -9.73
CA ALA A 94 -6.05 6.00 -9.31
C ALA A 94 -6.12 6.75 -7.97
N LEU A 95 -7.32 7.14 -7.51
CA LEU A 95 -7.54 7.75 -6.20
C LEU A 95 -7.35 6.79 -5.05
N TRP A 96 -7.74 5.54 -5.23
CA TRP A 96 -7.73 4.51 -4.18
C TRP A 96 -6.54 3.56 -4.30
N ARG A 97 -5.35 4.14 -4.50
CA ARG A 97 -4.09 3.38 -4.48
C ARG A 97 -3.71 3.00 -3.05
N TYR A 98 -3.11 1.82 -2.91
CA TYR A 98 -2.61 1.31 -1.64
C TYR A 98 -3.69 1.31 -0.54
N PRO A 99 -4.77 0.51 -0.72
CA PRO A 99 -5.85 0.44 0.26
C PRO A 99 -5.32 0.13 1.65
N LEU A 100 -5.92 0.75 2.66
CA LEU A 100 -5.60 0.46 4.05
C LEU A 100 -6.20 -0.88 4.48
N PRO A 101 -5.69 -1.53 5.53
CA PRO A 101 -6.30 -2.72 6.12
C PRO A 101 -7.76 -2.51 6.53
N ASP A 102 -8.12 -1.28 6.86
CA ASP A 102 -9.50 -0.85 7.18
C ASP A 102 -10.49 -1.19 6.05
N ASN A 103 -10.04 -1.23 4.79
CA ASN A 103 -10.87 -1.65 3.65
C ASN A 103 -11.28 -3.13 3.74
N LEU A 104 -10.54 -3.94 4.48
CA LEU A 104 -10.87 -5.33 4.79
C LEU A 104 -11.62 -5.46 6.12
N GLY A 105 -11.75 -4.37 6.88
CA GLY A 105 -12.28 -4.35 8.24
C GLY A 105 -11.25 -4.71 9.30
N LEU A 106 -9.95 -4.61 8.99
CA LEU A 106 -8.86 -4.89 9.92
C LEU A 106 -8.31 -3.60 10.52
N GLN A 107 -8.12 -3.58 11.83
CA GLN A 107 -7.28 -2.62 12.51
C GLN A 107 -6.00 -3.32 12.96
N LEU A 108 -4.86 -2.74 12.63
CA LEU A 108 -3.56 -3.29 12.98
C LEU A 108 -2.89 -2.42 14.06
N ASP A 109 -2.08 -3.05 14.90
CA ASP A 109 -1.29 -2.37 15.93
C ASP A 109 -0.29 -1.40 15.27
N PRO A 110 -0.37 -0.09 15.55
CA PRO A 110 0.58 0.88 14.99
C PRO A 110 2.04 0.61 15.39
N SER A 111 2.27 -0.07 16.51
CA SER A 111 3.63 -0.40 16.98
C SER A 111 4.21 -1.68 16.39
N ASP A 112 3.41 -2.43 15.62
CA ASP A 112 3.88 -3.63 14.91
C ASP A 112 3.56 -3.60 13.41
N GLY A 113 2.36 -3.15 13.04
CA GLY A 113 1.86 -3.10 11.66
C GLY A 113 1.34 -4.44 11.11
N LEU A 114 1.44 -5.54 11.85
CA LEU A 114 0.98 -6.87 11.41
C LEU A 114 0.07 -7.58 12.42
N VAL A 115 0.00 -7.09 13.66
CA VAL A 115 -0.88 -7.63 14.70
C VAL A 115 -2.27 -7.04 14.55
N VAL A 116 -3.29 -7.89 14.44
CA VAL A 116 -4.70 -7.48 14.40
C VAL A 116 -5.13 -7.07 15.80
N THR A 117 -5.59 -5.82 15.96
CA THR A 117 -6.10 -5.29 17.23
C THR A 117 -7.62 -5.27 17.29
N ALA A 118 -8.27 -5.12 16.13
CA ALA A 118 -9.73 -5.20 16.04
C ALA A 118 -10.16 -5.67 14.65
N VAL A 119 -11.31 -6.30 14.58
CA VAL A 119 -12.00 -6.71 13.35
C VAL A 119 -13.39 -6.07 13.34
N GLN A 120 -13.72 -5.39 12.26
CA GLN A 120 -15.03 -4.76 12.10
C GLN A 120 -16.08 -5.84 11.80
N ALA A 121 -17.18 -5.82 12.53
CA ALA A 121 -18.31 -6.73 12.29
C ALA A 121 -18.82 -6.64 10.84
N ASP A 122 -19.25 -7.76 10.29
CA ASP A 122 -19.76 -7.93 8.92
C ASP A 122 -18.76 -7.60 7.80
N SER A 123 -17.51 -7.31 8.14
CA SER A 123 -16.44 -7.05 7.17
C SER A 123 -15.95 -8.32 6.46
N PRO A 124 -15.16 -8.18 5.37
CA PRO A 124 -14.47 -9.33 4.77
C PRO A 124 -13.59 -10.11 5.75
N ALA A 125 -12.92 -9.43 6.68
CA ALA A 125 -12.08 -10.05 7.70
C ALA A 125 -12.90 -10.84 8.73
N ASP A 126 -14.01 -10.27 9.20
CA ASP A 126 -14.92 -10.92 10.13
C ASP A 126 -15.54 -12.19 9.53
N LYS A 127 -16.07 -12.06 8.29
CA LYS A 127 -16.65 -13.21 7.56
C LYS A 127 -15.63 -14.33 7.29
N ALA A 128 -14.36 -13.97 7.17
CA ALA A 128 -13.29 -14.95 7.04
C ALA A 128 -12.86 -15.57 8.38
N GLY A 129 -13.34 -15.02 9.50
CA GLY A 129 -13.00 -15.51 10.85
C GLY A 129 -11.59 -15.12 11.27
N LEU A 130 -11.18 -13.90 11.01
CA LEU A 130 -10.01 -13.26 11.64
C LEU A 130 -10.42 -12.65 12.97
N HIS A 131 -9.52 -12.64 13.94
CA HIS A 131 -9.77 -12.16 15.30
C HIS A 131 -8.64 -11.24 15.79
N PRO A 132 -8.92 -10.40 16.78
CA PRO A 132 -7.87 -9.69 17.52
C PRO A 132 -6.84 -10.68 18.08
N GLY A 133 -5.56 -10.33 18.00
CA GLY A 133 -4.44 -11.20 18.38
C GLY A 133 -3.85 -12.01 17.22
N ASP A 134 -4.50 -12.09 16.07
CA ASP A 134 -3.91 -12.69 14.87
C ASP A 134 -2.71 -11.86 14.41
N VAL A 135 -1.62 -12.54 14.05
CA VAL A 135 -0.40 -11.91 13.51
C VAL A 135 -0.25 -12.29 12.05
N LEU A 136 -0.43 -11.31 11.16
CA LEU A 136 -0.37 -11.54 9.72
C LEU A 136 1.06 -11.86 9.29
N THR A 137 1.24 -12.90 8.48
CA THR A 137 2.55 -13.37 8.02
C THR A 137 2.69 -13.35 6.50
N ARG A 138 1.61 -13.61 5.76
CA ARG A 138 1.58 -13.60 4.30
C ARG A 138 0.24 -13.09 3.76
N ALA A 139 0.30 -12.47 2.58
CA ALA A 139 -0.87 -12.15 1.77
C ALA A 139 -0.62 -12.62 0.33
N ASP A 140 -1.51 -13.46 -0.22
CA ASP A 140 -1.37 -14.13 -1.53
C ASP A 140 0.03 -14.70 -1.77
N GLY A 141 0.57 -15.38 -0.74
CA GLY A 141 1.89 -15.97 -0.77
C GLY A 141 3.05 -15.00 -0.53
N GLN A 142 2.86 -13.68 -0.64
CA GLN A 142 3.89 -12.69 -0.33
C GLN A 142 4.12 -12.60 1.19
N ALA A 143 5.37 -12.70 1.63
CA ALA A 143 5.75 -12.48 3.02
C ALA A 143 5.51 -11.01 3.41
N LEU A 144 4.92 -10.79 4.58
CA LEU A 144 4.67 -9.48 5.13
C LEU A 144 5.77 -9.09 6.11
N THR A 145 6.37 -7.92 5.91
CA THR A 145 7.34 -7.31 6.84
C THR A 145 6.74 -6.10 7.54
N SER A 146 5.76 -5.47 6.90
CA SER A 146 5.05 -4.29 7.39
C SER A 146 3.68 -4.17 6.73
N ILE A 147 2.89 -3.21 7.20
CA ILE A 147 1.61 -2.82 6.57
C ILE A 147 1.76 -2.47 5.08
N ALA A 148 2.92 -1.92 4.67
CA ALA A 148 3.16 -1.55 3.28
C ALA A 148 3.15 -2.77 2.33
N ASP A 149 3.60 -3.93 2.80
CA ASP A 149 3.52 -5.16 2.02
C ASP A 149 2.05 -5.59 1.80
N LEU A 150 1.23 -5.51 2.84
CA LEU A 150 -0.21 -5.79 2.72
C LEU A 150 -0.86 -4.80 1.74
N GLN A 151 -0.60 -3.51 1.90
CA GLN A 151 -1.11 -2.47 0.99
C GLN A 151 -0.66 -2.69 -0.46
N TRP A 152 0.57 -3.18 -0.68
CA TRP A 152 1.07 -3.54 -2.00
C TRP A 152 0.26 -4.69 -2.63
N VAL A 153 0.01 -5.75 -1.88
CA VAL A 153 -0.82 -6.87 -2.36
C VAL A 153 -2.22 -6.37 -2.70
N LEU A 154 -2.85 -5.64 -1.79
CA LEU A 154 -4.19 -5.08 -1.98
C LEU A 154 -4.26 -4.10 -3.17
N HIS A 155 -3.20 -3.31 -3.39
CA HIS A 155 -3.11 -2.40 -4.52
C HIS A 155 -3.18 -3.12 -5.86
N ASN A 156 -2.53 -4.28 -5.96
CA ASN A 156 -2.46 -5.05 -7.20
C ASN A 156 -3.73 -5.88 -7.50
N LEU A 157 -4.66 -5.98 -6.56
CA LEU A 157 -5.97 -6.60 -6.80
C LEU A 157 -6.88 -5.65 -7.61
N PRO A 158 -7.85 -6.16 -8.37
CA PRO A 158 -8.83 -5.31 -9.05
C PRO A 158 -9.77 -4.62 -8.05
N ASN A 159 -10.37 -3.49 -8.46
CA ASN A 159 -11.41 -2.79 -7.68
C ASN A 159 -12.82 -3.36 -7.92
N THR A 160 -12.91 -4.51 -8.54
CA THR A 160 -14.10 -5.34 -8.70
C THR A 160 -14.08 -6.45 -7.68
N ARG A 161 -15.01 -7.41 -7.77
CA ARG A 161 -14.96 -8.62 -6.93
C ARG A 161 -13.58 -9.23 -6.94
N ALA A 162 -13.00 -9.38 -5.77
CA ALA A 162 -11.66 -9.91 -5.58
C ALA A 162 -11.61 -10.79 -4.34
N SER A 163 -10.52 -11.50 -4.18
CA SER A 163 -10.23 -12.19 -2.93
C SER A 163 -8.74 -12.11 -2.63
N VAL A 164 -8.41 -12.14 -1.35
CA VAL A 164 -7.03 -12.26 -0.86
C VAL A 164 -6.95 -13.38 0.15
N THR A 165 -5.88 -14.17 0.07
CA THR A 165 -5.59 -15.21 1.06
C THR A 165 -4.57 -14.67 2.06
N LEU A 166 -4.97 -14.55 3.32
CA LEU A 166 -4.10 -14.16 4.41
C LEU A 166 -3.66 -15.40 5.20
N LYS A 167 -2.35 -15.51 5.44
CA LYS A 167 -1.81 -16.42 6.45
C LYS A 167 -1.46 -15.61 7.68
N ALA A 168 -1.79 -16.17 8.83
CA ALA A 168 -1.52 -15.56 10.13
C ALA A 168 -1.17 -16.64 11.16
N THR A 169 -0.75 -16.21 12.33
CA THR A 169 -0.66 -17.06 13.51
C THR A 169 -1.60 -16.53 14.59
N HIS A 170 -2.25 -17.43 15.31
CA HIS A 170 -3.00 -17.12 16.52
C HIS A 170 -2.37 -17.91 17.68
N GLY A 171 -1.60 -17.22 18.54
CA GLY A 171 -0.66 -17.92 19.42
C GLY A 171 0.32 -18.77 18.60
N ASP A 172 0.40 -20.06 18.91
CA ASP A 172 1.28 -21.02 18.21
C ASP A 172 0.62 -21.68 16.99
N SER A 173 -0.65 -21.38 16.73
CA SER A 173 -1.41 -22.00 15.64
C SER A 173 -1.32 -21.20 14.35
N ALA A 174 -0.89 -21.85 13.26
CA ALA A 174 -0.94 -21.27 11.93
C ALA A 174 -2.38 -21.33 11.38
N ILE A 175 -2.86 -20.22 10.84
CA ILE A 175 -4.17 -20.10 10.21
C ILE A 175 -4.05 -19.56 8.79
N GLU A 176 -4.98 -19.97 7.93
CA GLU A 176 -5.12 -19.46 6.58
C GLU A 176 -6.57 -19.07 6.35
N LYS A 177 -6.80 -17.84 5.91
CA LYS A 177 -8.12 -17.25 5.72
C LYS A 177 -8.23 -16.61 4.35
N LYS A 178 -9.32 -16.93 3.63
CA LYS A 178 -9.63 -16.29 2.35
C LYS A 178 -10.69 -15.21 2.56
N LEU A 179 -10.34 -13.98 2.31
CA LEU A 179 -11.23 -12.82 2.38
C LEU A 179 -11.79 -12.54 1.00
N ALA A 180 -13.11 -12.43 0.91
CA ALA A 180 -13.81 -12.06 -0.32
C ALA A 180 -14.24 -10.59 -0.22
N MET A 181 -13.94 -9.81 -1.27
CA MET A 181 -14.32 -8.41 -1.38
C MET A 181 -15.33 -8.23 -2.53
N ASN A 182 -16.27 -7.32 -2.33
CA ASN A 182 -17.25 -6.93 -3.35
C ASN A 182 -16.68 -5.89 -4.32
N ASP A 183 -17.47 -5.50 -5.31
CA ASP A 183 -17.14 -4.39 -6.20
C ASP A 183 -16.92 -3.11 -5.38
N ASP A 184 -16.02 -2.27 -5.84
CA ASP A 184 -15.67 -0.98 -5.22
C ASP A 184 -15.07 -1.07 -3.80
N TRP A 185 -14.59 -2.22 -3.39
CA TRP A 185 -14.04 -2.46 -2.04
C TRP A 185 -12.85 -1.54 -1.67
N LYS A 186 -12.15 -0.97 -2.66
CA LYS A 186 -11.06 -0.02 -2.43
C LYS A 186 -11.57 1.38 -2.10
N LYS A 187 -12.82 1.71 -2.45
CA LYS A 187 -13.38 3.04 -2.28
C LYS A 187 -13.65 3.34 -0.81
N THR A 188 -12.95 4.34 -0.30
CA THR A 188 -13.10 4.85 1.07
C THR A 188 -13.00 6.36 1.05
N ASP A 189 -13.29 7.00 2.17
CA ASP A 189 -13.00 8.43 2.35
C ASP A 189 -11.48 8.64 2.32
N ILE A 190 -11.03 9.33 1.29
CA ILE A 190 -9.63 9.70 1.06
C ILE A 190 -9.43 11.22 1.13
N SER A 191 -10.42 11.97 1.62
CA SER A 191 -10.38 13.43 1.72
C SER A 191 -9.21 13.96 2.54
N TRP A 192 -8.68 13.13 3.44
CA TRP A 192 -7.51 13.43 4.27
C TRP A 192 -6.17 13.40 3.49
N ARG A 193 -6.13 12.81 2.30
CA ARG A 193 -4.91 12.75 1.47
C ARG A 193 -4.71 14.08 0.75
N GLY A 194 -3.70 14.85 1.14
CA GLY A 194 -3.40 16.15 0.51
C GLY A 194 -3.16 16.07 -1.01
N SER A 195 -2.61 14.95 -1.49
CA SER A 195 -2.36 14.71 -2.93
C SER A 195 -3.63 14.64 -3.79
N ILE A 196 -4.80 14.43 -3.20
CA ILE A 196 -6.08 14.45 -3.93
C ILE A 196 -6.46 15.86 -4.38
N TRP A 197 -6.07 16.87 -3.65
CA TRP A 197 -6.48 18.25 -3.93
C TRP A 197 -6.05 18.72 -5.33
N SER A 198 -4.92 18.21 -5.83
CA SER A 198 -4.42 18.56 -7.17
C SER A 198 -5.21 17.92 -8.32
N ILE A 199 -5.87 16.78 -8.08
CA ILE A 199 -6.62 16.02 -9.10
C ILE A 199 -8.14 16.09 -8.93
N LYS A 200 -8.61 16.60 -7.78
CA LYS A 200 -10.04 16.75 -7.50
C LYS A 200 -10.84 17.50 -8.57
N PRO A 201 -10.33 18.60 -9.17
CA PRO A 201 -11.05 19.28 -10.25
C PRO A 201 -11.28 18.44 -11.50
N VAL A 202 -10.39 17.47 -11.76
CA VAL A 202 -10.46 16.59 -12.95
C VAL A 202 -11.48 15.48 -12.77
N LEU A 203 -11.81 15.14 -11.54
CA LEU A 203 -12.69 14.04 -11.19
C LEU A 203 -14.12 14.49 -10.93
N ALA A 204 -14.35 15.80 -10.95
CA ALA A 204 -15.67 16.42 -10.80
C ALA A 204 -16.40 16.59 -12.14
N THR A 205 -15.77 16.26 -13.25
CA THR A 205 -16.35 16.23 -14.60
C THR A 205 -16.62 14.80 -15.04
#